data_ab376bb5fca09c7621e05e2c742dfcb9
#
_entry.id   ab376bb5fca09c7621e05e2c742dfcb9
#
_cell.length_a   1.000
_cell.length_b   1.000
_cell.length_c   1.000
_cell.angle_alpha   90.00
_cell.angle_beta   90.00
_cell.angle_gamma   90.00
#
_symmetry.space_group_name_H-M   'P 1'
#
loop_
_entity.id
_entity.type
_entity.pdbx_description
1 polymer ?
#
loop_
_entity_poly.entity_id
_entity_poly.type
_entity_poly.pdbx_seq_one_letter_code
_entity_poly.pdbx_strand_id
1 'polypeptide(L)'
;MSVAMDSSTDMTRVFVRLLGEGTRVYRPAPATPVGADTVLLLEPEGYDAEDEEWEFTPGTVVRIERRTLEGVDAFVAVSAVPRSA
;
A
#
# COMPACT_ATOMS: atom_id res chain seq x y z
N MET A 1 16.21 -22.90 -0.02
CA MET A 1 15.81 -22.52 0.25
C MET A 1 15.40 -21.73 0.55
N SER A 2 15.38 -21.35 0.31
CA SER A 2 15.03 -20.54 0.47
C SER A 2 14.23 -20.17 1.05
N VAL A 3 13.99 -20.23 1.34
CA VAL A 3 13.16 -20.18 2.05
C VAL A 3 13.06 -19.17 2.92
N ALA A 4 13.88 -18.84 3.45
CA ALA A 4 13.83 -17.82 4.34
C ALA A 4 13.21 -16.66 3.83
N MET A 5 13.20 -16.51 2.64
CA MET A 5 12.56 -15.44 2.12
C MET A 5 11.13 -15.51 2.34
N ASP A 6 10.67 -16.58 2.82
CA ASP A 6 9.29 -16.65 3.07
C ASP A 6 8.82 -15.65 4.05
N SER A 7 9.61 -15.33 5.02
CA SER A 7 9.14 -14.37 5.97
C SER A 7 8.99 -13.02 5.35
N SER A 8 9.75 -12.74 4.34
CA SER A 8 9.59 -11.45 3.72
C SER A 8 8.42 -11.43 2.79
N THR A 9 7.87 -12.56 2.42
CA THR A 9 6.71 -12.54 1.57
C THR A 9 5.47 -12.13 2.31
N ASP A 10 5.51 -12.08 3.63
CA ASP A 10 4.37 -11.59 4.37
C ASP A 10 4.23 -10.08 4.28
N MET A 11 5.26 -9.41 3.79
CA MET A 11 5.23 -7.96 3.63
C MET A 11 5.34 -7.63 2.17
N THR A 12 4.56 -6.68 1.74
CA THR A 12 4.65 -6.23 0.37
C THR A 12 4.65 -4.72 0.36
N ARG A 13 5.14 -4.14 -0.71
CA ARG A 13 5.15 -2.69 -0.85
C ARG A 13 4.01 -2.30 -1.76
N VAL A 14 3.18 -1.38 -1.29
CA VAL A 14 2.03 -0.91 -2.03
C VAL A 14 2.14 0.60 -2.12
N PHE A 15 1.85 1.13 -3.30
CA PHE A 15 1.92 2.58 -3.50
C PHE A 15 0.54 3.17 -3.26
N VAL A 16 0.50 4.20 -2.43
CA VAL A 16 -0.73 4.88 -2.05
C VAL A 16 -0.63 6.31 -2.55
N ARG A 17 -1.69 6.76 -3.20
CA ARG A 17 -1.70 8.10 -3.76
C ARG A 17 -1.78 9.12 -2.64
N LEU A 18 -1.00 10.18 -2.76
CA LEU A 18 -1.08 11.30 -1.85
C LEU A 18 -2.09 12.32 -2.38
N LEU A 19 -2.91 12.81 -1.47
CA LEU A 19 -3.90 13.82 -1.82
C LEU A 19 -3.29 15.19 -1.62
N GLY A 20 -3.89 16.18 -2.25
CA GLY A 20 -3.44 17.54 -2.06
C GLY A 20 -2.22 17.94 -2.87
N GLU A 21 -1.65 17.00 -3.63
CA GLU A 21 -0.53 17.31 -4.48
C GLU A 21 -1.04 17.72 -5.86
N GLY A 22 -0.33 18.59 -6.51
CA GLY A 22 -0.77 19.05 -7.81
C GLY A 22 -0.65 18.01 -8.90
N THR A 23 0.17 17.01 -8.71
CA THR A 23 0.33 15.92 -9.66
C THR A 23 0.11 14.61 -8.93
N ARG A 24 0.12 13.52 -9.69
CA ARG A 24 -0.04 12.22 -9.08
C ARG A 24 1.26 11.83 -8.38
N VAL A 25 1.21 11.81 -7.09
CA VAL A 25 2.34 11.44 -6.26
C VAL A 25 1.94 10.23 -5.44
N TYR A 26 2.81 9.23 -5.40
CA TYR A 26 2.54 8.00 -4.68
C TYR A 26 3.58 7.82 -3.59
N ARG A 27 3.13 7.26 -2.48
CA ARG A 27 4.00 6.98 -1.34
C ARG A 27 4.09 5.47 -1.18
N PRO A 28 5.29 4.89 -1.18
CA PRO A 28 5.39 3.45 -0.91
C PRO A 28 5.08 3.19 0.56
N ALA A 29 4.28 2.17 0.78
CA ALA A 29 3.88 1.80 2.13
C ALA A 29 4.04 0.29 2.31
N PRO A 30 4.50 -0.15 3.47
CA PRO A 30 4.48 -1.58 3.75
C PRO A 30 3.06 -2.05 3.93
N ALA A 31 2.80 -3.29 3.59
CA ALA A 31 1.48 -3.84 3.70
C ALA A 31 1.58 -5.33 3.92
N THR A 32 0.56 -5.92 4.53
CA THR A 32 0.54 -7.35 4.73
C THR A 32 -0.68 -7.92 4.01
N PRO A 33 -0.52 -9.00 3.25
CA PRO A 33 -1.65 -9.57 2.53
C PRO A 33 -2.71 -10.11 3.48
N VAL A 34 -3.97 -9.83 3.16
CA VAL A 34 -5.08 -10.37 3.92
C VAL A 34 -6.09 -11.06 3.01
N GLY A 35 -5.89 -11.05 1.72
CA GLY A 35 -6.73 -11.74 0.75
C GLY A 35 -6.02 -11.83 -0.56
N ALA A 36 -6.71 -12.32 -1.59
CA ALA A 36 -6.06 -12.57 -2.87
C ALA A 36 -5.52 -11.30 -3.50
N ASP A 37 -6.28 -10.23 -3.42
CA ASP A 37 -5.85 -8.95 -3.98
C ASP A 37 -6.07 -7.84 -2.97
N THR A 38 -6.07 -8.17 -1.67
CA THR A 38 -6.29 -7.19 -0.63
C THR A 38 -5.14 -7.25 0.37
N VAL A 39 -4.79 -6.10 0.88
CA VAL A 39 -3.71 -5.97 1.86
C VAL A 39 -4.13 -5.00 2.94
N LEU A 40 -3.52 -5.16 4.10
CA LEU A 40 -3.66 -4.20 5.18
C LEU A 40 -2.48 -3.26 5.11
N LEU A 41 -2.76 -1.97 4.95
CA LEU A 41 -1.70 -0.97 4.90
C LEU A 41 -1.10 -0.76 6.28
N LEU A 42 0.22 -0.70 6.32
CA LEU A 42 0.94 -0.48 7.58
C LEU A 42 1.61 0.88 7.52
N GLU A 43 1.95 1.38 8.68
CA GLU A 43 2.54 2.70 8.79
C GLU A 43 4.03 2.61 8.45
N PRO A 44 4.50 3.35 7.44
CA PRO A 44 5.93 3.33 7.15
C PRO A 44 6.69 4.13 8.20
N GLU A 45 7.98 3.85 8.26
CA GLU A 45 8.84 4.58 9.17
C GLU A 45 8.84 6.05 8.78
N GLY A 46 8.74 6.92 9.75
CA GLY A 46 8.74 8.35 9.48
C GLY A 46 7.43 8.91 9.01
N TYR A 47 6.36 8.11 9.01
CA TYR A 47 5.07 8.58 8.58
C TYR A 47 4.53 9.62 9.56
N ASP A 48 4.00 10.71 9.02
CA ASP A 48 3.39 11.76 9.82
C ASP A 48 2.09 12.17 9.14
N ALA A 49 0.98 11.87 9.79
CA ALA A 49 -0.33 12.13 9.22
C ALA A 49 -0.59 13.61 9.01
N GLU A 50 0.13 14.47 9.74
CA GLU A 50 -0.05 15.90 9.55
C GLU A 50 0.68 16.41 8.33
N ASP A 51 1.73 15.71 7.90
CA ASP A 51 2.50 16.12 6.75
C ASP A 51 2.05 15.46 5.47
N GLU A 52 1.41 14.31 5.56
CA GLU A 52 1.04 13.52 4.38
C GLU A 52 -0.43 13.18 4.45
N GLU A 53 -1.14 13.49 3.40
CA GLU A 53 -2.54 13.12 3.32
C GLU A 53 -2.67 12.00 2.31
N TRP A 54 -2.93 10.80 2.78
CA TRP A 54 -3.01 9.61 1.94
C TRP A 54 -4.44 9.36 1.52
N GLU A 55 -4.61 8.88 0.30
CA GLU A 55 -5.92 8.46 -0.14
C GLU A 55 -6.47 7.35 0.75
N PHE A 56 -5.60 6.43 1.18
CA PHE A 56 -5.97 5.37 2.11
C PHE A 56 -4.92 5.35 3.21
N THR A 57 -5.34 5.62 4.43
CA THR A 57 -4.38 5.77 5.53
C THR A 57 -3.91 4.42 6.05
N PRO A 58 -2.78 4.39 6.77
CA PRO A 58 -2.35 3.14 7.41
C PRO A 58 -3.44 2.58 8.30
N GLY A 59 -3.57 1.25 8.32
CA GLY A 59 -4.64 0.59 9.05
C GLY A 59 -5.84 0.28 8.20
N THR A 60 -5.86 0.74 6.96
CA THR A 60 -6.96 0.47 6.05
C THR A 60 -6.68 -0.78 5.24
N VAL A 61 -7.67 -1.62 5.07
CA VAL A 61 -7.57 -2.76 4.15
C VAL A 61 -7.97 -2.26 2.78
N VAL A 62 -7.12 -2.47 1.80
CA VAL A 62 -7.34 -1.95 0.46
C VAL A 62 -7.19 -3.07 -0.56
N ARG A 63 -7.88 -2.90 -1.68
CA ARG A 63 -7.67 -3.75 -2.84
C ARG A 63 -6.55 -3.15 -3.68
N ILE A 64 -5.70 -3.99 -4.21
CA ILE A 64 -4.56 -3.53 -4.99
C ILE A 64 -4.67 -4.02 -6.42
N GLU A 65 -4.03 -3.28 -7.32
CA GLU A 65 -3.89 -3.66 -8.71
C GLU A 65 -2.46 -3.42 -9.15
N ARG A 66 -2.01 -4.24 -10.08
CA ARG A 66 -0.69 -4.01 -10.65
C ARG A 66 -0.78 -2.92 -11.70
N ARG A 67 0.04 -1.91 -11.56
CA ARG A 67 0.08 -0.79 -12.47
C ARG A 67 1.52 -0.49 -12.80
N THR A 68 1.73 0.19 -13.92
CA THR A 68 3.07 0.65 -14.27
C THR A 68 3.20 2.09 -13.80
N LEU A 69 4.15 2.32 -12.89
CA LEU A 69 4.44 3.67 -12.40
C LEU A 69 5.84 4.03 -12.86
N GLU A 70 5.92 5.04 -13.73
CA GLU A 70 7.20 5.52 -14.24
C GLU A 70 8.04 4.39 -14.82
N GLY A 71 7.39 3.50 -15.56
CA GLY A 71 8.08 2.41 -16.21
C GLY A 71 8.34 1.19 -15.35
N VAL A 72 7.87 1.19 -14.11
CA VAL A 72 8.11 0.07 -13.20
C VAL A 72 6.75 -0.50 -12.77
N ASP A 73 6.65 -1.82 -12.82
CA ASP A 73 5.45 -2.48 -12.35
C ASP A 73 5.36 -2.35 -10.85
N ALA A 74 4.20 -1.97 -10.37
CA ALA A 74 4.00 -1.75 -8.93
C ALA A 74 2.57 -2.09 -8.56
N PHE A 75 2.36 -2.43 -7.29
CA PHE A 75 1.02 -2.61 -6.77
C PHE A 75 0.55 -1.28 -6.22
N VAL A 76 -0.67 -0.90 -6.60
CA VAL A 76 -1.23 0.39 -6.22
C VAL A 76 -2.56 0.14 -5.51
N ALA A 77 -2.78 0.81 -4.40
CA ALA A 77 -4.05 0.73 -3.69
C ALA A 77 -5.11 1.47 -4.52
N VAL A 78 -6.20 0.78 -4.83
CA VAL A 78 -7.21 1.35 -5.72
C VAL A 78 -8.55 1.56 -5.04
N SER A 79 -8.84 0.85 -3.97
CA SER A 79 -10.09 1.09 -3.26
C SER A 79 -9.99 0.52 -1.86
N ALA A 80 -10.71 1.13 -0.93
CA ALA A 80 -10.81 0.61 0.42
C ALA A 80 -11.81 -0.53 0.44
N VAL A 81 -11.51 -1.55 1.24
CA VAL A 81 -12.40 -2.67 1.40
C VAL A 81 -13.17 -2.46 2.69
N PRO A 82 -14.52 -2.35 2.63
CA PRO A 82 -15.27 -2.16 3.86
C PRO A 82 -15.11 -3.36 4.76
N ARG A 83 -15.00 -3.10 6.05
CA ARG A 83 -14.96 -4.17 7.00
C ARG A 83 -16.36 -4.68 7.21
N SER A 84 -16.49 -5.96 7.12
CA SER A 84 -17.76 -6.53 7.45
C SER A 84 -17.95 -6.46 8.92
N ALA A 85 -19.02 -5.98 9.33
CA ALA A 85 -19.31 -5.85 10.75
C ALA A 85 -19.66 -7.20 11.34
#